data_e9dac7f2ccd0239a70d1cd442d7a24ef
#
_entry.id   e9dac7f2ccd0239a70d1cd442d7a24ef
#
_cell.length_a   1.000
_cell.length_b   1.000
_cell.length_c   1.000
_cell.angle_alpha   90.00
_cell.angle_beta   90.00
_cell.angle_gamma   90.00
#
_symmetry.space_group_name_H-M   'P 1'
#
loop_
_entity.id
_entity.type
_entity.pdbx_description
1 polymer ?
#
loop_
_entity_poly.entity_id
_entity_poly.type
_entity_poly.pdbx_seq_one_letter_code
_entity_poly.pdbx_strand_id
1 'polypeptide(L)'
;MDAGGTMTDTFIVDTEGNFVIGKAPTTPWDESEGFIESIEDAFEQWGLEEKTAFSQFEVAVYAGTTMLNTLLTRTGRRIGLITSKGFEDILLMEQGRQVWSGYSHADRLHSVTHVHNEPLVPRRRTRGVSER
;
A
#
# COMPACT_ATOMS: atom_id res chain seq x y z
N MET A 1 12.02 -3.62 -8.11
CA MET A 1 12.19 -2.52 -7.14
C MET A 1 11.00 -2.54 -6.20
N ASP A 2 11.23 -2.33 -4.93
CA ASP A 2 10.20 -2.29 -3.89
C ASP A 2 10.34 -1.04 -3.03
N ALA A 3 9.37 -0.14 -3.10
CA ALA A 3 9.30 1.05 -2.25
C ALA A 3 8.53 0.72 -0.98
N GLY A 4 9.26 0.42 0.10
CA GLY A 4 8.71 0.19 1.43
C GLY A 4 8.39 1.48 2.18
N GLY A 5 7.92 1.35 3.43
CA GLY A 5 7.61 2.49 4.29
C GLY A 5 8.83 3.25 4.81
N THR A 6 9.99 2.60 4.87
CA THR A 6 11.26 3.16 5.44
C THR A 6 12.42 3.06 4.49
N MET A 7 12.50 2.01 3.69
CA MET A 7 13.57 1.76 2.72
C MET A 7 12.98 1.42 1.36
N THR A 8 13.70 1.83 0.33
CA THR A 8 13.46 1.45 -1.06
C THR A 8 14.57 0.51 -1.48
N ASP A 9 14.21 -0.66 -1.98
CA ASP A 9 15.13 -1.70 -2.41
C ASP A 9 15.07 -1.86 -3.94
N THR A 10 16.23 -1.83 -4.59
CA THR A 10 16.38 -2.15 -6.02
C THR A 10 17.12 -3.47 -6.17
N PHE A 11 16.49 -4.42 -6.82
CA PHE A 11 17.09 -5.71 -7.17
C PHE A 11 17.35 -5.74 -8.67
N ILE A 12 18.60 -5.93 -9.07
CA ILE A 12 19.02 -6.09 -10.46
C ILE A 12 19.59 -7.48 -10.62
N VAL A 13 19.18 -8.17 -11.67
CA VAL A 13 19.64 -9.52 -12.00
C VAL A 13 19.97 -9.60 -13.48
N ASP A 14 21.06 -10.30 -13.82
CA ASP A 14 21.44 -10.59 -15.19
C ASP A 14 20.86 -11.92 -15.69
N THR A 15 21.08 -12.24 -16.95
CA THR A 15 20.62 -13.50 -17.59
C THR A 15 21.31 -14.76 -17.05
N GLU A 16 22.43 -14.60 -16.34
CA GLU A 16 23.18 -15.72 -15.74
C GLU A 16 22.73 -15.97 -14.29
N GLY A 17 21.89 -15.07 -13.72
CA GLY A 17 21.39 -15.16 -12.37
C GLY A 17 22.28 -14.48 -11.32
N ASN A 18 23.31 -13.74 -11.74
CA ASN A 18 24.03 -12.86 -10.83
C ASN A 18 23.15 -11.66 -10.47
N PHE A 19 23.22 -11.20 -9.24
CA PHE A 19 22.38 -10.11 -8.80
C PHE A 19 23.09 -9.15 -7.85
N VAL A 20 22.53 -7.95 -7.75
CA VAL A 20 22.91 -6.92 -6.79
C VAL A 20 21.65 -6.31 -6.17
N ILE A 21 21.78 -5.80 -4.96
CA ILE A 21 20.70 -5.13 -4.26
C ILE A 21 21.18 -3.74 -3.84
N GLY A 22 20.58 -2.72 -4.44
CA GLY A 22 20.74 -1.35 -4.02
C GLY A 22 19.67 -0.93 -3.02
N LYS A 23 20.01 -0.02 -2.11
CA LYS A 23 19.15 0.44 -1.02
C LYS A 23 19.25 1.95 -0.84
N ALA A 24 18.09 2.56 -0.61
CA ALA A 24 18.02 3.96 -0.21
C ALA A 24 16.92 4.18 0.84
N PRO A 25 17.00 5.22 1.68
CA PRO A 25 15.88 5.62 2.50
C PRO A 25 14.66 5.98 1.64
N THR A 26 13.47 5.55 2.04
CA THR A 26 12.25 6.00 1.37
C THR A 26 12.00 7.46 1.66
N THR A 27 11.71 8.24 0.63
CA THR A 27 11.41 9.67 0.70
C THR A 27 9.89 9.88 0.54
N PRO A 28 9.11 9.98 1.65
CA PRO A 28 7.66 10.00 1.60
C PRO A 28 7.07 11.23 0.90
N TRP A 29 7.85 12.32 0.78
CA TRP A 29 7.46 13.55 0.09
C TRP A 29 7.62 13.45 -1.43
N ASP A 30 8.60 12.66 -1.90
CA ASP A 30 8.84 12.34 -3.30
C ASP A 30 9.51 10.98 -3.41
N GLU A 31 8.74 9.95 -3.74
CA GLU A 31 9.24 8.58 -3.85
C GLU A 31 10.28 8.40 -4.96
N SER A 32 10.34 9.34 -5.93
CA SER A 32 11.31 9.26 -7.02
C SER A 32 12.75 9.47 -6.55
N GLU A 33 12.99 10.24 -5.50
CA GLU A 33 14.33 10.45 -4.94
C GLU A 33 14.92 9.13 -4.42
N GLY A 34 14.26 8.50 -3.45
CA GLY A 34 14.71 7.21 -2.91
C GLY A 34 14.75 6.09 -3.95
N PHE A 35 13.86 6.18 -4.95
CA PHE A 35 13.88 5.27 -6.10
C PHE A 35 15.18 5.40 -6.90
N ILE A 36 15.57 6.61 -7.31
CA ILE A 36 16.78 6.86 -8.09
C ILE A 36 18.02 6.50 -7.25
N GLU A 37 18.11 6.95 -6.01
CA GLU A 37 19.23 6.66 -5.12
C GLU A 37 19.43 5.14 -4.94
N SER A 38 18.36 4.34 -4.84
CA SER A 38 18.50 2.88 -4.70
C SER A 38 19.00 2.21 -5.99
N ILE A 39 18.70 2.77 -7.17
CA ILE A 39 19.26 2.31 -8.44
C ILE A 39 20.73 2.67 -8.55
N GLU A 40 21.09 3.90 -8.21
CA GLU A 40 22.47 4.39 -8.24
C GLU A 40 23.36 3.54 -7.33
N ASP A 41 22.92 3.24 -6.10
CA ASP A 41 23.61 2.33 -5.20
C ASP A 41 23.80 0.93 -5.82
N ALA A 42 22.80 0.37 -6.48
CA ALA A 42 22.93 -0.91 -7.16
C ALA A 42 23.92 -0.85 -8.33
N PHE A 43 23.92 0.24 -9.10
CA PHE A 43 24.87 0.41 -10.22
C PHE A 43 26.30 0.56 -9.73
N GLU A 44 26.51 1.33 -8.64
CA GLU A 44 27.84 1.50 -8.04
C GLU A 44 28.40 0.15 -7.58
N GLN A 45 27.58 -0.65 -6.87
CA GLN A 45 27.99 -1.97 -6.39
C GLN A 45 28.34 -2.94 -7.53
N TRP A 46 27.68 -2.81 -8.67
CA TRP A 46 27.94 -3.66 -9.85
C TRP A 46 28.95 -3.06 -10.83
N GLY A 47 29.41 -1.83 -10.58
CA GLY A 47 30.34 -1.13 -11.47
C GLY A 47 29.74 -0.78 -12.83
N LEU A 48 28.43 -0.54 -12.87
CA LEU A 48 27.70 -0.17 -14.08
C LEU A 48 27.65 1.35 -14.24
N GLU A 49 27.84 1.80 -15.47
CA GLU A 49 27.60 3.18 -15.84
C GLU A 49 26.11 3.38 -16.15
N GLU A 50 25.46 4.34 -15.49
CA GLU A 50 24.02 4.58 -15.53
C GLU A 50 23.42 4.60 -16.95
N LYS A 51 24.03 5.40 -17.86
CA LYS A 51 23.54 5.53 -19.24
C LYS A 51 23.56 4.20 -20.01
N THR A 52 24.54 3.36 -19.72
CA THR A 52 24.71 2.07 -20.38
C THR A 52 23.78 1.03 -19.77
N ALA A 53 23.62 1.05 -18.44
CA ALA A 53 22.81 0.09 -17.71
C ALA A 53 21.33 0.15 -18.10
N PHE A 54 20.75 1.35 -18.15
CA PHE A 54 19.33 1.49 -18.54
C PHE A 54 19.02 0.98 -19.95
N SER A 55 19.98 1.05 -20.88
CA SER A 55 19.79 0.56 -22.24
C SER A 55 19.80 -0.98 -22.34
N GLN A 56 20.27 -1.67 -21.30
CA GLN A 56 20.39 -3.13 -21.25
C GLN A 56 19.21 -3.80 -20.53
N PHE A 57 18.35 -3.04 -19.87
CA PHE A 57 17.19 -3.63 -19.19
C PHE A 57 16.15 -4.12 -20.19
N GLU A 58 15.83 -5.39 -20.11
CA GLU A 58 14.74 -6.00 -20.86
C GLU A 58 13.38 -5.78 -20.14
N VAL A 59 13.38 -5.83 -18.82
CA VAL A 59 12.19 -5.70 -17.99
C VAL A 59 12.51 -4.88 -16.75
N ALA A 60 11.59 -3.98 -16.39
CA ALA A 60 11.60 -3.28 -15.13
C ALA A 60 10.27 -3.49 -14.41
N VAL A 61 10.33 -3.88 -13.14
CA VAL A 61 9.15 -4.09 -12.30
C VAL A 61 9.25 -3.16 -11.09
N TYR A 62 8.19 -2.38 -10.89
CA TYR A 62 8.04 -1.52 -9.71
C TYR A 62 6.91 -2.03 -8.82
N ALA A 63 7.16 -2.14 -7.54
CA ALA A 63 6.18 -2.44 -6.51
C ALA A 63 6.33 -1.43 -5.38
N GLY A 64 5.25 -1.14 -4.68
CA GLY A 64 5.31 -0.22 -3.56
C GLY A 64 4.18 -0.46 -2.56
N THR A 65 4.46 -0.23 -1.29
CA THR A 65 3.49 -0.36 -0.18
C THR A 65 2.81 0.96 0.18
N THR A 66 3.04 2.03 -0.56
CA THR A 66 2.49 3.37 -0.29
C THR A 66 0.98 3.37 -0.14
N MET A 67 0.26 2.62 -0.98
CA MET A 67 -1.18 2.49 -0.88
C MET A 67 -1.59 1.85 0.45
N LEU A 68 -0.92 0.78 0.86
CA LEU A 68 -1.17 0.11 2.13
C LEU A 68 -0.85 1.04 3.30
N ASN A 69 0.28 1.73 3.25
CA ASN A 69 0.67 2.70 4.27
C ASN A 69 -0.36 3.83 4.40
N THR A 70 -0.84 4.38 3.28
CA THR A 70 -1.90 5.39 3.25
C THR A 70 -3.20 4.89 3.91
N LEU A 71 -3.57 3.61 3.69
CA LEU A 71 -4.72 3.00 4.34
C LEU A 71 -4.51 2.84 5.85
N LEU A 72 -3.36 2.33 6.26
CA LEU A 72 -3.05 2.08 7.67
C LEU A 72 -2.95 3.37 8.48
N THR A 73 -2.31 4.40 7.92
CA THR A 73 -2.16 5.71 8.57
C THR A 73 -3.37 6.62 8.40
N ARG A 74 -4.30 6.28 7.50
CA ARG A 74 -5.48 7.08 7.15
C ARG A 74 -5.15 8.49 6.67
N THR A 75 -3.97 8.67 6.06
CA THR A 75 -3.48 9.96 5.54
C THR A 75 -3.93 10.27 4.11
N GLY A 76 -4.73 9.38 3.52
CA GLY A 76 -5.23 9.51 2.15
C GLY A 76 -6.16 10.70 1.94
N ARG A 77 -6.42 10.99 0.66
CA ARG A 77 -7.37 12.04 0.28
C ARG A 77 -8.79 11.71 0.76
N ARG A 78 -9.59 12.77 0.90
CA ARG A 78 -11.02 12.62 1.19
C ARG A 78 -11.72 11.96 0.01
N ILE A 79 -12.33 10.79 0.25
CA ILE A 79 -13.07 10.02 -0.75
C ILE A 79 -14.55 9.91 -0.39
N GLY A 80 -15.37 9.65 -1.39
CA GLY A 80 -16.78 9.27 -1.25
C GLY A 80 -16.99 7.87 -1.82
N LEU A 81 -18.06 7.20 -1.40
CA LEU A 81 -18.49 5.90 -1.89
C LEU A 81 -19.82 6.04 -2.60
N ILE A 82 -19.90 5.52 -3.84
CA ILE A 82 -21.14 5.28 -4.55
C ILE A 82 -21.38 3.77 -4.55
N THR A 83 -22.55 3.35 -4.15
CA THR A 83 -22.93 1.93 -4.05
C THR A 83 -24.37 1.74 -4.51
N SER A 84 -24.81 0.49 -4.67
CA SER A 84 -26.22 0.18 -4.93
C SER A 84 -27.10 0.69 -3.79
N LYS A 85 -28.28 1.22 -4.14
CA LYS A 85 -29.24 1.70 -3.14
C LYS A 85 -29.63 0.56 -2.19
N GLY A 86 -29.56 0.83 -0.89
CA GLY A 86 -29.80 -0.16 0.18
C GLY A 86 -28.53 -0.82 0.72
N PHE A 87 -27.35 -0.57 0.07
CA PHE A 87 -26.06 -1.09 0.53
C PHE A 87 -25.13 -0.01 1.12
N GLU A 88 -25.68 1.15 1.45
CA GLU A 88 -24.91 2.28 1.94
C GLU A 88 -24.18 2.02 3.26
N ASP A 89 -24.63 1.03 4.02
CA ASP A 89 -24.06 0.66 5.32
C ASP A 89 -23.05 -0.51 5.23
N ILE A 90 -22.71 -0.94 4.01
CA ILE A 90 -21.85 -2.11 3.78
C ILE A 90 -20.50 -2.04 4.51
N LEU A 91 -19.92 -0.85 4.62
CA LEU A 91 -18.65 -0.68 5.34
C LEU A 91 -18.81 -0.82 6.86
N LEU A 92 -19.98 -0.45 7.39
CA LEU A 92 -20.30 -0.61 8.81
C LEU A 92 -20.67 -2.06 9.15
N MET A 93 -21.23 -2.78 8.19
CA MET A 93 -21.61 -4.17 8.37
C MET A 93 -20.41 -5.13 8.40
N GLU A 94 -19.22 -4.67 8.02
CA GLU A 94 -17.95 -5.44 8.04
C GLU A 94 -18.10 -6.85 7.42
N GLN A 95 -18.90 -6.96 6.34
CA GLN A 95 -19.29 -8.23 5.69
C GLN A 95 -19.98 -9.22 6.64
N GLY A 96 -20.65 -8.75 7.69
CA GLY A 96 -21.23 -9.58 8.72
C GLY A 96 -20.20 -10.22 9.66
N ARG A 97 -18.93 -9.87 9.51
CA ARG A 97 -17.86 -10.30 10.41
C ARG A 97 -17.58 -9.19 11.40
N GLN A 98 -17.98 -9.41 12.62
CA GLN A 98 -17.52 -8.55 13.70
C GLN A 98 -16.06 -8.87 13.97
N VAL A 99 -15.21 -7.87 13.90
CA VAL A 99 -13.78 -8.05 14.19
C VAL A 99 -13.61 -8.13 15.69
N TRP A 100 -13.67 -9.35 16.21
CA TRP A 100 -13.49 -9.66 17.64
C TRP A 100 -12.01 -9.85 18.01
N SER A 101 -11.09 -9.54 17.10
CA SER A 101 -9.66 -9.64 17.36
C SER A 101 -9.26 -8.69 18.49
N GLY A 102 -8.62 -9.24 19.52
CA GLY A 102 -8.23 -8.47 20.71
C GLY A 102 -9.29 -8.34 21.80
N TYR A 103 -10.53 -8.78 21.59
CA TYR A 103 -11.58 -8.76 22.60
C TYR A 103 -11.54 -10.01 23.49
N SER A 104 -11.82 -9.83 24.77
CA SER A 104 -12.00 -10.96 25.69
C SER A 104 -13.27 -11.75 25.35
N HIS A 105 -13.37 -12.97 25.88
CA HIS A 105 -14.59 -13.77 25.71
C HIS A 105 -15.84 -13.07 26.28
N ALA A 106 -15.68 -12.38 27.41
CA ALA A 106 -16.78 -11.61 28.04
C ALA A 106 -17.25 -10.47 27.13
N ASP A 107 -16.32 -9.73 26.50
CA ASP A 107 -16.65 -8.62 25.61
C ASP A 107 -17.39 -9.09 24.35
N ARG A 108 -17.08 -10.31 23.87
CA ARG A 108 -17.78 -10.90 22.71
C ARG A 108 -19.23 -11.26 22.99
N LEU A 109 -19.60 -11.49 24.26
CA LEU A 109 -20.95 -11.81 24.64
C LEU A 109 -21.86 -10.57 24.79
N HIS A 110 -21.26 -9.38 24.86
CA HIS A 110 -21.99 -8.13 25.06
C HIS A 110 -21.92 -7.25 23.79
N SER A 111 -22.84 -7.49 22.85
CA SER A 111 -22.92 -6.73 21.60
C SER A 111 -23.05 -5.21 21.77
N VAL A 112 -23.56 -4.76 22.90
CA VAL A 112 -23.70 -3.33 23.22
C VAL A 112 -22.37 -2.64 23.51
N THR A 113 -21.33 -3.40 23.83
CA THR A 113 -19.98 -2.88 24.05
C THR A 113 -19.11 -2.94 22.78
N HIS A 114 -19.64 -3.55 21.71
CA HIS A 114 -18.90 -3.64 20.45
C HIS A 114 -18.79 -2.25 19.80
N VAL A 115 -17.57 -1.81 19.61
CA VAL A 115 -17.25 -0.59 18.86
C VAL A 115 -16.80 -1.00 17.47
N HIS A 116 -17.58 -0.63 16.47
CA HIS A 116 -17.18 -0.84 15.09
C HIS A 116 -15.92 -0.05 14.74
N ASN A 117 -15.07 -0.63 13.91
CA ASN A 117 -13.94 0.11 13.36
C ASN A 117 -14.45 1.33 12.59
N GLU A 118 -13.74 2.44 12.70
CA GLU A 118 -14.08 3.61 11.91
C GLU A 118 -13.95 3.29 10.41
N PRO A 119 -15.02 3.42 9.61
CA PRO A 119 -14.98 3.07 8.20
C PRO A 119 -14.08 4.04 7.43
N LEU A 120 -13.42 3.55 6.37
CA LEU A 120 -12.59 4.39 5.48
C LEU A 120 -13.39 5.53 4.86
N VAL A 121 -14.66 5.27 4.53
CA VAL A 121 -15.59 6.27 4.03
C VAL A 121 -16.75 6.39 5.03
N PRO A 122 -16.88 7.53 5.71
CA PRO A 122 -17.97 7.72 6.66
C PRO A 122 -19.33 7.69 5.95
N ARG A 123 -20.38 7.24 6.65
CA ARG A 123 -21.75 7.08 6.09
C ARG A 123 -22.27 8.35 5.39
N ARG A 124 -21.95 9.53 5.90
CA ARG A 124 -22.35 10.82 5.30
C ARG A 124 -21.78 11.08 3.91
N ARG A 125 -20.70 10.36 3.52
CA ARG A 125 -20.08 10.44 2.19
C ARG A 125 -20.41 9.23 1.31
N THR A 126 -21.30 8.36 1.76
CA THR A 126 -21.80 7.23 0.98
C THR A 126 -23.14 7.58 0.36
N ARG A 127 -23.33 7.26 -0.91
CA ARG A 127 -24.58 7.47 -1.65
C ARG A 127 -24.96 6.20 -2.38
N GLY A 128 -26.22 5.81 -2.18
CA GLY A 128 -26.84 4.73 -2.94
C GLY A 128 -27.42 5.25 -4.26
N VAL A 129 -27.17 4.53 -5.34
CA VAL A 129 -27.77 4.77 -6.65
C VAL A 129 -28.66 3.61 -7.04
N SER A 130 -29.77 3.91 -7.70
CA SER A 130 -30.60 2.86 -8.28
C SER A 130 -29.89 2.34 -9.51
N GLU A 131 -29.59 1.06 -9.51
CA GLU A 131 -29.07 0.32 -10.65
C GLU A 131 -29.98 -0.87 -10.95
N ARG A 132 -29.82 -1.47 -12.13
CA ARG A 132 -30.66 -2.61 -12.52
C ARG A 132 -30.35 -3.83 -11.69
#